data_eb6afada49d1a36bc0aafdd03208d7c6
#
_entry.id   eb6afada49d1a36bc0aafdd03208d7c6
#
_cell.length_a   1.000
_cell.length_b   1.000
_cell.length_c   1.000
_cell.angle_alpha   90.00
_cell.angle_beta   90.00
_cell.angle_gamma   90.00
#
_symmetry.space_group_name_H-M   'P 1'
#
loop_
_entity.id
_entity.type
_entity.pdbx_description
1 polymer ?
#
loop_
_entity_poly.entity_id
_entity_poly.type
_entity_poly.pdbx_seq_one_letter_code
_entity_poly.pdbx_strand_id
1 'polypeptide(L)'
;MIIVVMGVSGSGKTTIGKLLADSLGWEFSDADAFHSPENVEKMRRGIPLSEADRTPWLQDLQTAIKHWLQENKNVVLACSALKDSYRQFLVFDSERIKLVYLKGSYELIQMRLQERHNHYMTEKLLNSQFITLEEPLDTISMDVAQPPQVIVQNIRTALGI
;
A
#
# COMPACT_ATOMS: atom_id res chain seq x y z
N MET A 1 -13.64 8.51 5.70
CA MET A 1 -12.61 8.69 4.65
C MET A 1 -11.60 7.56 4.72
N ILE A 2 -11.19 7.08 3.59
CA ILE A 2 -10.15 6.04 3.49
C ILE A 2 -8.94 6.66 2.79
N ILE A 3 -7.75 6.47 3.36
CA ILE A 3 -6.50 6.84 2.71
C ILE A 3 -5.78 5.55 2.35
N VAL A 4 -5.57 5.32 1.05
CA VAL A 4 -4.82 4.16 0.56
C VAL A 4 -3.38 4.59 0.34
N VAL A 5 -2.46 4.00 1.12
CA VAL A 5 -1.02 4.25 1.00
C VAL A 5 -0.43 3.13 0.14
N MET A 6 -0.03 3.46 -1.08
CA MET A 6 0.46 2.48 -2.05
C MET A 6 1.96 2.57 -2.28
N GLY A 7 2.53 1.53 -2.81
CA GLY A 7 3.92 1.43 -3.19
C GLY A 7 4.40 -0.01 -3.22
N VAL A 8 5.63 -0.22 -3.68
CA VAL A 8 6.25 -1.55 -3.67
C VAL A 8 6.59 -1.99 -2.25
N SER A 9 6.86 -3.27 -2.06
CA SER A 9 7.34 -3.77 -0.76
C SER A 9 8.64 -3.05 -0.39
N GLY A 10 8.77 -2.71 0.89
CA GLY A 10 9.95 -1.98 1.38
C GLY A 10 9.86 -0.46 1.18
N SER A 11 8.82 0.06 0.57
CA SER A 11 8.63 1.52 0.42
C SER A 11 8.24 2.22 1.72
N GLY A 12 7.84 1.46 2.75
CA GLY A 12 7.46 2.02 4.04
C GLY A 12 5.96 2.18 4.26
N LYS A 13 5.13 1.50 3.46
CA LYS A 13 3.66 1.61 3.56
C LYS A 13 3.14 1.37 4.97
N THR A 14 3.60 0.30 5.62
CA THR A 14 3.15 -0.05 6.97
C THR A 14 3.61 1.00 7.98
N THR A 15 4.87 1.39 7.93
CA THR A 15 5.43 2.39 8.84
C THR A 15 4.75 3.74 8.68
N ILE A 16 4.67 4.22 7.46
CA ILE A 16 4.04 5.51 7.15
C ILE A 16 2.53 5.46 7.44
N GLY A 17 1.89 4.36 7.05
CA GLY A 17 0.45 4.17 7.28
C GLY A 17 0.09 4.22 8.75
N LYS A 18 0.86 3.52 9.59
CA LYS A 18 0.63 3.54 11.05
C LYS A 18 0.88 4.91 11.67
N LEU A 19 1.97 5.58 11.29
CA LEU A 19 2.28 6.93 11.77
C LEU A 19 1.20 7.93 11.36
N LEU A 20 0.73 7.84 10.12
CA LEU A 20 -0.33 8.71 9.61
C LEU A 20 -1.63 8.47 10.38
N ALA A 21 -2.02 7.22 10.56
CA ALA A 21 -3.21 6.86 11.32
C ALA A 21 -3.15 7.37 12.75
N ASP A 22 -2.02 7.15 13.45
CA ASP A 22 -1.81 7.65 14.81
C ASP A 22 -1.91 9.18 14.87
N SER A 23 -1.30 9.87 13.91
CA SER A 23 -1.32 11.33 13.81
C SER A 23 -2.74 11.88 13.65
N LEU A 24 -3.62 11.13 12.97
CA LEU A 24 -5.00 11.53 12.69
C LEU A 24 -6.00 10.99 13.72
N GLY A 25 -5.60 10.06 14.57
CA GLY A 25 -6.52 9.33 15.45
C GLY A 25 -7.42 8.38 14.69
N TRP A 26 -6.94 7.82 13.58
CA TRP A 26 -7.68 6.91 12.70
C TRP A 26 -7.23 5.46 12.89
N GLU A 27 -8.05 4.53 12.40
CA GLU A 27 -7.69 3.11 12.36
C GLU A 27 -6.67 2.86 11.25
N PHE A 28 -5.82 1.84 11.45
CA PHE A 28 -4.89 1.36 10.43
C PHE A 28 -5.25 -0.07 10.04
N SER A 29 -5.18 -0.37 8.75
CA SER A 29 -5.33 -1.73 8.22
C SER A 29 -4.28 -2.01 7.16
N ASP A 30 -3.81 -3.25 7.10
CA ASP A 30 -2.84 -3.70 6.11
C ASP A 30 -3.52 -4.67 5.14
N ALA A 31 -3.46 -4.34 3.85
CA ALA A 31 -4.06 -5.17 2.81
C ALA A 31 -3.47 -6.58 2.74
N ASP A 32 -2.23 -6.78 3.17
CA ASP A 32 -1.60 -8.10 3.20
C ASP A 32 -2.35 -9.07 4.12
N ALA A 33 -3.02 -8.56 5.15
CA ALA A 33 -3.82 -9.39 6.06
C ALA A 33 -5.05 -10.01 5.38
N PHE A 34 -5.43 -9.54 4.20
CA PHE A 34 -6.56 -10.06 3.42
C PHE A 34 -6.16 -11.19 2.47
N HIS A 35 -4.87 -11.48 2.32
CA HIS A 35 -4.41 -12.59 1.49
C HIS A 35 -4.75 -13.95 2.12
N SER A 36 -5.07 -14.93 1.26
CA SER A 36 -5.26 -16.30 1.68
C SER A 36 -3.95 -16.91 2.22
N PRO A 37 -4.02 -17.98 3.04
CA PRO A 37 -2.82 -18.70 3.47
C PRO A 37 -1.99 -19.19 2.28
N GLU A 38 -2.61 -19.59 1.18
CA GLU A 38 -1.95 -20.03 -0.04
C GLU A 38 -1.13 -18.91 -0.67
N ASN A 39 -1.68 -17.71 -0.72
CA ASN A 39 -0.98 -16.54 -1.25
C ASN A 39 0.20 -16.14 -0.35
N VAL A 40 0.02 -16.18 0.96
CA VAL A 40 1.09 -15.89 1.92
C VAL A 40 2.24 -16.88 1.74
N GLU A 41 1.93 -18.16 1.56
CA GLU A 41 2.94 -19.21 1.36
C GLU A 41 3.71 -19.00 0.04
N LYS A 42 3.03 -18.61 -1.04
CA LYS A 42 3.68 -18.29 -2.30
C LYS A 42 4.67 -17.13 -2.12
N MET A 43 4.26 -16.07 -1.44
CA MET A 43 5.12 -14.91 -1.19
C MET A 43 6.33 -15.31 -0.35
N ARG A 44 6.13 -16.16 0.67
CA ARG A 44 7.22 -16.66 1.50
C ARG A 44 8.26 -17.45 0.69
N ARG A 45 7.81 -18.22 -0.31
CA ARG A 45 8.68 -18.99 -1.19
C ARG A 45 9.30 -18.18 -2.33
N GLY A 46 9.01 -16.88 -2.40
CA GLY A 46 9.50 -16.03 -3.46
C GLY A 46 8.78 -16.21 -4.78
N ILE A 47 7.56 -16.73 -4.76
CA ILE A 47 6.73 -16.96 -5.95
C ILE A 47 5.81 -15.75 -6.14
N PRO A 48 5.90 -15.03 -7.29
CA PRO A 48 4.98 -13.92 -7.57
C PRO A 48 3.53 -14.41 -7.68
N LEU A 49 2.59 -13.60 -7.19
CA LEU A 49 1.17 -13.92 -7.29
C LEU A 49 0.67 -13.68 -8.71
N SER A 50 -0.20 -14.58 -9.19
CA SER A 50 -0.89 -14.43 -10.48
C SER A 50 -2.11 -13.50 -10.34
N GLU A 51 -2.71 -13.12 -11.47
CA GLU A 51 -3.97 -12.38 -11.47
C GLU A 51 -5.07 -13.18 -10.77
N ALA A 52 -5.13 -14.51 -11.02
CA ALA A 52 -6.11 -15.37 -10.36
C ALA A 52 -5.92 -15.42 -8.84
N ASP A 53 -4.68 -15.32 -8.36
CA ASP A 53 -4.38 -15.26 -6.93
C ASP A 53 -4.85 -13.95 -6.31
N ARG A 54 -4.77 -12.84 -7.05
CA ARG A 54 -5.08 -11.49 -6.56
C ARG A 54 -6.56 -11.15 -6.62
N THR A 55 -7.32 -11.72 -7.54
CA THR A 55 -8.73 -11.36 -7.74
C THR A 55 -9.58 -11.50 -6.47
N PRO A 56 -9.55 -12.64 -5.74
CA PRO A 56 -10.31 -12.74 -4.48
C PRO A 56 -9.83 -11.74 -3.42
N TRP A 57 -8.53 -11.50 -3.36
CA TRP A 57 -7.93 -10.53 -2.44
C TRP A 57 -8.44 -9.11 -2.70
N LEU A 58 -8.47 -8.67 -3.96
CA LEU A 58 -9.00 -7.36 -4.35
C LEU A 58 -10.48 -7.23 -4.03
N GLN A 59 -11.26 -8.29 -4.24
CA GLN A 59 -12.69 -8.31 -3.92
C GLN A 59 -12.92 -8.15 -2.41
N ASP A 60 -12.14 -8.85 -1.59
CA ASP A 60 -12.23 -8.74 -0.13
C ASP A 60 -11.86 -7.34 0.35
N LEU A 61 -10.83 -6.72 -0.25
CA LEU A 61 -10.45 -5.35 0.06
C LEU A 61 -11.54 -4.35 -0.31
N GLN A 62 -12.13 -4.47 -1.50
CA GLN A 62 -13.21 -3.59 -1.92
C GLN A 62 -14.41 -3.71 -0.98
N THR A 63 -14.75 -4.92 -0.59
CA THR A 63 -15.85 -5.18 0.36
C THR A 63 -15.57 -4.52 1.70
N ALA A 64 -14.35 -4.64 2.21
CA ALA A 64 -13.95 -3.99 3.47
C ALA A 64 -14.06 -2.47 3.37
N ILE A 65 -13.57 -1.88 2.28
CA ILE A 65 -13.65 -0.44 2.07
C ILE A 65 -15.10 0.04 2.02
N LYS A 66 -15.97 -0.66 1.30
CA LYS A 66 -17.41 -0.34 1.25
C LYS A 66 -18.02 -0.36 2.65
N HIS A 67 -17.69 -1.37 3.43
CA HIS A 67 -18.19 -1.54 4.79
C HIS A 67 -17.73 -0.39 5.70
N TRP A 68 -16.45 -0.03 5.64
CA TRP A 68 -15.91 1.10 6.41
C TRP A 68 -16.61 2.41 6.05
N LEU A 69 -16.85 2.66 4.77
CA LEU A 69 -17.53 3.87 4.32
C LEU A 69 -18.99 3.90 4.79
N GLN A 70 -19.68 2.76 4.79
CA GLN A 70 -21.06 2.64 5.29
C GLN A 70 -21.12 2.95 6.80
N GLU A 71 -20.07 2.57 7.55
CA GLU A 71 -20.00 2.83 8.98
C GLU A 71 -19.41 4.20 9.31
N ASN A 72 -19.12 5.03 8.31
CA ASN A 72 -18.44 6.33 8.47
C ASN A 72 -17.11 6.26 9.20
N LYS A 73 -16.37 5.17 9.00
CA LYS A 73 -15.05 4.99 9.60
C LYS A 73 -13.99 5.74 8.82
N ASN A 74 -12.94 6.15 9.53
CA ASN A 74 -11.74 6.74 8.96
C ASN A 74 -10.61 5.74 9.11
N VAL A 75 -10.07 5.27 7.97
CA VAL A 75 -9.07 4.19 7.96
C VAL A 75 -7.93 4.55 7.02
N VAL A 76 -6.70 4.30 7.47
CA VAL A 76 -5.53 4.29 6.60
C VAL A 76 -5.26 2.84 6.21
N LEU A 77 -5.28 2.56 4.92
CA LEU A 77 -5.06 1.22 4.37
C LEU A 77 -3.73 1.18 3.62
N ALA A 78 -2.79 0.35 4.09
CA ALA A 78 -1.56 0.08 3.36
C ALA A 78 -1.84 -1.02 2.33
N CYS A 79 -1.64 -0.72 1.04
CA CYS A 79 -1.90 -1.65 -0.05
C CYS A 79 -0.94 -1.38 -1.20
N SER A 80 -0.30 -2.41 -1.75
CA SER A 80 0.63 -2.22 -2.87
C SER A 80 -0.01 -1.53 -4.07
N ALA A 81 -1.21 -1.94 -4.47
CA ALA A 81 -2.03 -1.33 -5.52
C ALA A 81 -1.22 -0.96 -6.78
N LEU A 82 -0.39 -1.90 -7.26
CA LEU A 82 0.63 -1.61 -8.27
C LEU A 82 0.09 -1.31 -9.65
N LYS A 83 -1.06 -1.90 -10.02
CA LYS A 83 -1.68 -1.69 -11.32
C LYS A 83 -2.80 -0.66 -11.26
N ASP A 84 -2.92 0.12 -12.32
CA ASP A 84 -4.00 1.09 -12.44
C ASP A 84 -5.39 0.45 -12.32
N SER A 85 -5.56 -0.74 -12.89
CA SER A 85 -6.83 -1.49 -12.77
C SER A 85 -7.16 -1.82 -11.32
N TYR A 86 -6.18 -2.14 -10.48
CA TYR A 86 -6.40 -2.38 -9.06
C TYR A 86 -6.84 -1.11 -8.34
N ARG A 87 -6.21 0.02 -8.67
CA ARG A 87 -6.55 1.32 -8.07
C ARG A 87 -7.95 1.77 -8.46
N GLN A 88 -8.33 1.60 -9.74
CA GLN A 88 -9.69 1.92 -10.18
C GLN A 88 -10.74 1.08 -9.44
N PHE A 89 -10.43 -0.18 -9.19
CA PHE A 89 -11.32 -1.08 -8.47
C PHE A 89 -11.45 -0.70 -6.99
N LEU A 90 -10.37 -0.27 -6.36
CA LEU A 90 -10.35 0.08 -4.92
C LEU A 90 -10.79 1.52 -4.66
N VAL A 91 -10.43 2.46 -5.53
CA VAL A 91 -10.77 3.88 -5.38
C VAL A 91 -12.01 4.19 -6.23
N PHE A 92 -13.12 3.58 -5.86
CA PHE A 92 -14.39 3.74 -6.59
C PHE A 92 -15.14 5.01 -6.20
N ASP A 93 -14.69 5.74 -5.18
CA ASP A 93 -15.28 7.01 -4.72
C ASP A 93 -14.12 7.96 -4.40
N SER A 94 -13.76 8.79 -5.38
CA SER A 94 -12.58 9.66 -5.28
C SER A 94 -12.70 10.78 -4.23
N GLU A 95 -13.91 11.05 -3.75
CA GLU A 95 -14.11 12.05 -2.69
C GLU A 95 -13.81 11.47 -1.31
N ARG A 96 -14.15 10.21 -1.08
CA ARG A 96 -14.02 9.56 0.22
C ARG A 96 -12.85 8.58 0.31
N ILE A 97 -12.23 8.24 -0.83
CA ILE A 97 -11.05 7.37 -0.89
C ILE A 97 -9.93 8.13 -1.55
N LYS A 98 -8.86 8.41 -0.80
CA LYS A 98 -7.69 9.16 -1.27
C LYS A 98 -6.51 8.23 -1.44
N LEU A 99 -5.76 8.43 -2.52
CA LEU A 99 -4.58 7.62 -2.84
C LEU A 99 -3.31 8.42 -2.58
N VAL A 100 -2.36 7.82 -1.87
CA VAL A 100 -1.03 8.37 -1.63
C VAL A 100 0.01 7.37 -2.12
N TYR A 101 0.90 7.81 -3.00
CA TYR A 101 1.95 6.97 -3.56
C TYR A 101 3.29 7.24 -2.87
N LEU A 102 3.87 6.19 -2.29
CA LEU A 102 5.21 6.23 -1.72
C LEU A 102 6.21 5.78 -2.80
N LYS A 103 6.96 6.73 -3.33
CA LYS A 103 7.88 6.50 -4.44
C LYS A 103 9.32 6.37 -3.95
N GLY A 104 10.01 5.32 -4.38
CA GLY A 104 11.42 5.11 -4.10
C GLY A 104 12.13 4.44 -5.26
N SER A 105 13.45 4.68 -5.39
CA SER A 105 14.26 3.99 -6.38
C SER A 105 14.41 2.52 -6.03
N TYR A 106 14.67 1.68 -7.05
CA TYR A 106 14.96 0.26 -6.84
C TYR A 106 16.11 0.07 -5.85
N GLU A 107 17.18 0.83 -6.01
CA GLU A 107 18.37 0.73 -5.19
C GLU A 107 18.10 1.03 -3.72
N LEU A 108 17.34 2.07 -3.44
CA LEU A 108 16.98 2.45 -2.07
C LEU A 108 16.09 1.38 -1.43
N ILE A 109 15.08 0.91 -2.16
CA ILE A 109 14.15 -0.11 -1.67
C ILE A 109 14.90 -1.42 -1.42
N GLN A 110 15.76 -1.84 -2.36
CA GLN A 110 16.57 -3.04 -2.20
C GLN A 110 17.45 -2.97 -0.95
N MET A 111 18.11 -1.84 -0.73
CA MET A 111 18.95 -1.63 0.45
C MET A 111 18.13 -1.77 1.74
N ARG A 112 16.95 -1.17 1.78
CA ARG A 112 16.06 -1.24 2.96
C ARG A 112 15.60 -2.67 3.23
N LEU A 113 15.29 -3.44 2.20
CA LEU A 113 14.87 -4.83 2.35
C LEU A 113 16.02 -5.72 2.85
N GLN A 114 17.25 -5.47 2.43
CA GLN A 114 18.43 -6.21 2.90
C GLN A 114 18.71 -5.98 4.39
N GLU A 115 18.30 -4.83 4.93
CA GLU A 115 18.46 -4.50 6.35
C GLU A 115 17.40 -5.16 7.24
N ARG A 116 16.35 -5.74 6.66
CA ARG A 116 15.28 -6.40 7.42
C ARG A 116 15.60 -7.85 7.69
N HIS A 117 15.35 -8.28 8.93
CA HIS A 117 15.42 -9.68 9.33
C HIS A 117 14.00 -10.29 9.26
N ASN A 118 13.93 -11.60 9.02
CA ASN A 118 12.67 -12.37 8.95
C ASN A 118 11.71 -11.86 7.88
N HIS A 119 12.25 -11.38 6.78
CA HIS A 119 11.49 -10.82 5.68
C HIS A 119 11.49 -11.82 4.52
N TYR A 120 10.33 -12.10 3.94
CA TYR A 120 10.21 -13.07 2.84
C TYR A 120 10.22 -12.43 1.45
N MET A 121 10.47 -11.12 1.34
CA MET A 121 10.63 -10.44 0.06
C MET A 121 12.01 -10.72 -0.52
N THR A 122 12.07 -11.52 -1.59
CA THR A 122 13.29 -11.82 -2.32
C THR A 122 13.54 -10.77 -3.39
N GLU A 123 14.77 -10.75 -3.94
CA GLU A 123 15.10 -9.91 -5.08
C GLU A 123 14.19 -10.20 -6.28
N LYS A 124 13.84 -11.47 -6.50
CA LYS A 124 12.91 -11.88 -7.57
C LYS A 124 11.53 -11.26 -7.38
N LEU A 125 10.99 -11.27 -6.17
CA LEU A 125 9.69 -10.65 -5.88
C LEU A 125 9.76 -9.13 -6.01
N LEU A 126 10.84 -8.51 -5.57
CA LEU A 126 11.00 -7.07 -5.70
C LEU A 126 11.08 -6.65 -7.17
N ASN A 127 11.84 -7.38 -8.00
CA ASN A 127 11.90 -7.16 -9.44
C ASN A 127 10.52 -7.27 -10.07
N SER A 128 9.75 -8.31 -9.70
CA SER A 128 8.39 -8.51 -10.17
C SER A 128 7.49 -7.32 -9.83
N GLN A 129 7.61 -6.77 -8.64
CA GLN A 129 6.81 -5.62 -8.23
C GLN A 129 7.15 -4.37 -9.02
N PHE A 130 8.43 -4.09 -9.26
CA PHE A 130 8.83 -2.94 -10.07
C PHE A 130 8.41 -3.08 -11.53
N ILE A 131 8.44 -4.29 -12.09
CA ILE A 131 7.95 -4.57 -13.45
C ILE A 131 6.43 -4.37 -13.52
N THR A 132 5.70 -4.79 -12.49
CA THR A 132 4.24 -4.71 -12.43
C THR A 132 3.76 -3.28 -12.14
N LEU A 133 4.56 -2.48 -11.44
CA LEU A 133 4.18 -1.14 -11.03
C LEU A 133 3.87 -0.24 -12.23
N GLU A 134 2.65 0.25 -12.26
CA GLU A 134 2.20 1.33 -13.14
C GLU A 134 2.11 2.57 -12.28
N GLU A 135 3.07 3.49 -12.43
CA GLU A 135 3.10 4.69 -11.58
C GLU A 135 1.83 5.51 -11.78
N PRO A 136 1.12 5.89 -10.68
CA PRO A 136 -0.08 6.69 -10.83
C PRO A 136 0.23 8.11 -11.29
N LEU A 137 -0.66 8.66 -12.11
CA LEU A 137 -0.60 10.05 -12.56
C LEU A 137 -1.55 10.89 -11.69
N ASP A 138 -1.24 12.17 -11.52
CA ASP A 138 -2.08 13.14 -10.80
C ASP A 138 -2.46 12.67 -9.39
N THR A 139 -1.50 12.05 -8.70
CA THR A 139 -1.70 11.50 -7.36
C THR A 139 -0.69 12.15 -6.41
N ILE A 140 -1.08 12.25 -5.14
CA ILE A 140 -0.15 12.67 -4.09
C ILE A 140 1.00 11.67 -4.04
N SER A 141 2.22 12.14 -4.33
CA SER A 141 3.41 11.29 -4.33
C SER A 141 4.41 11.81 -3.31
N MET A 142 4.97 10.90 -2.52
CA MET A 142 5.96 11.21 -1.51
C MET A 142 7.25 10.45 -1.78
N ASP A 143 8.38 11.16 -1.74
CA ASP A 143 9.71 10.56 -1.85
C ASP A 143 10.04 9.86 -0.53
N VAL A 144 10.24 8.55 -0.59
CA VAL A 144 10.49 7.74 0.60
C VAL A 144 11.91 7.90 1.17
N ALA A 145 12.79 8.65 0.50
CA ALA A 145 14.10 9.01 1.04
C ALA A 145 13.99 10.01 2.20
N GLN A 146 12.85 10.71 2.32
CA GLN A 146 12.60 11.66 3.41
C GLN A 146 12.35 10.93 4.73
N PRO A 147 12.57 11.61 5.88
CA PRO A 147 12.21 11.05 7.18
C PRO A 147 10.71 10.76 7.28
N PRO A 148 10.29 9.69 7.98
CA PRO A 148 8.88 9.33 8.08
C PRO A 148 7.97 10.44 8.59
N GLN A 149 8.41 11.22 9.58
CA GLN A 149 7.63 12.33 10.14
C GLN A 149 7.38 13.44 9.11
N VAL A 150 8.36 13.70 8.24
CA VAL A 150 8.22 14.66 7.15
C VAL A 150 7.22 14.17 6.13
N ILE A 151 7.30 12.89 5.77
CA ILE A 151 6.35 12.26 4.83
C ILE A 151 4.92 12.38 5.36
N VAL A 152 4.68 12.02 6.61
CA VAL A 152 3.36 12.09 7.25
C VAL A 152 2.83 13.51 7.24
N GLN A 153 3.65 14.50 7.62
CA GLN A 153 3.24 15.89 7.63
C GLN A 153 2.89 16.38 6.23
N ASN A 154 3.68 16.01 5.22
CA ASN A 154 3.42 16.41 3.84
C ASN A 154 2.14 15.76 3.29
N ILE A 155 1.85 14.51 3.66
CA ILE A 155 0.60 13.85 3.29
C ILE A 155 -0.59 14.62 3.88
N ARG A 156 -0.54 14.96 5.15
CA ARG A 156 -1.61 15.70 5.82
C ARG A 156 -1.83 17.06 5.18
N THR A 157 -0.75 17.78 4.90
CA THR A 157 -0.82 19.07 4.22
C THR A 157 -1.47 18.95 2.85
N ALA A 158 -1.06 17.95 2.05
CA ALA A 158 -1.61 17.74 0.72
C ALA A 158 -3.09 17.38 0.75
N LEU A 159 -3.54 16.66 1.79
CA LEU A 159 -4.95 16.28 1.96
C LEU A 159 -5.78 17.33 2.69
N GLY A 160 -5.15 18.34 3.27
CA GLY A 160 -5.84 19.37 4.04
C GLY A 160 -6.40 18.87 5.36
N ILE A 161 -5.76 17.94 5.95
CA ILE A 161 -6.17 17.35 7.23
C ILE A 161 -4.98 17.32 8.23
#